data_3b93a8821a542110d1e1aefdcc7a8ebf
#
_entry.id   3b93a8821a542110d1e1aefdcc7a8ebf
#
_cell.length_a   1.000
_cell.length_b   1.000
_cell.length_c   1.000
_cell.angle_alpha   90.00
_cell.angle_beta   90.00
_cell.angle_gamma   90.00
#
_symmetry.space_group_name_H-M   'P 1'
#
loop_
_entity.id
_entity.type
_entity.pdbx_description
1 polymer ?
#
loop_
_entity_poly.entity_id
_entity_poly.type
_entity_poly.pdbx_seq_one_letter_code
_entity_poly.pdbx_strand_id
1 'polypeptide(L)'
;MCEVTKTLELKLVSPNAHKRRKLRETTDTYRAALHAAFDAGCSTQSAANDVVVEYDLSGYAKNALKQYVPQLCGGSYDADELHDEHPVRFTNEGVTLDHQPQNAVEWYVKVSHHDDYHLWIPAQPNPKQRSWVEAVFAGDAKMGECRLFERDGEWYLHMVATQEVEQRPDSVSDETPIGVDIGESALLTVCHRDERGTPTAPTLWNDEGKEVRRLRKTYFTATRRLRERGSDRIADSFGDSLWRRIDHILHSVTDAVVEHAASVENPVLVLEDLTYIRESMDYGSYMNRRLHGWGFAKMHAQLCYKAAERGIPVETVNPAYTSKSCHVCDETGYRPEQAEFRCTNDECWVSEYQADVNAALNIADRYSSGESRSREHTDGDDSAGDGARLTAPQDSQADADTQQETLGTYAS
;
A
#
# COMPACT_ATOMS: atom_id res chain seq x y z
N MET A 1 14.18 -1.26 -17.05
CA MET A 1 13.83 -0.13 -16.15
C MET A 1 12.40 -0.28 -15.71
N CYS A 2 12.09 -0.10 -14.43
CA CYS A 2 10.74 -0.19 -13.88
C CYS A 2 10.34 1.20 -13.38
N GLU A 3 9.11 1.62 -13.66
CA GLU A 3 8.56 2.87 -13.15
C GLU A 3 7.96 2.63 -11.75
N VAL A 4 8.49 3.29 -10.75
CA VAL A 4 8.02 3.20 -9.36
C VAL A 4 7.32 4.50 -8.99
N THR A 5 6.08 4.40 -8.53
CA THR A 5 5.28 5.55 -8.07
C THR A 5 5.05 5.48 -6.57
N LYS A 6 5.26 6.58 -5.88
CA LYS A 6 5.12 6.70 -4.42
C LYS A 6 4.42 7.99 -4.03
N THR A 7 3.60 7.92 -2.99
CA THR A 7 3.05 9.12 -2.34
C THR A 7 3.98 9.55 -1.21
N LEU A 8 4.47 10.78 -1.30
CA LEU A 8 5.34 11.40 -0.31
C LEU A 8 4.51 12.27 0.63
N GLU A 9 4.74 12.16 1.94
CA GLU A 9 4.09 13.00 2.94
C GLU A 9 5.04 14.09 3.44
N LEU A 10 4.63 15.35 3.31
CA LEU A 10 5.31 16.50 3.84
C LEU A 10 4.42 17.18 4.90
N LYS A 11 4.91 17.27 6.14
CA LYS A 11 4.24 18.08 7.17
C LYS A 11 4.52 19.55 6.95
N LEU A 12 3.47 20.40 6.89
CA LEU A 12 3.63 21.84 6.79
C LEU A 12 3.93 22.41 8.17
N VAL A 13 5.12 22.98 8.36
CA VAL A 13 5.64 23.39 9.65
C VAL A 13 5.08 24.74 10.05
N SER A 14 4.28 24.77 11.10
CA SER A 14 3.81 25.97 11.81
C SER A 14 3.40 27.13 10.89
N PRO A 15 2.47 26.94 9.94
CA PRO A 15 1.97 28.06 9.15
C PRO A 15 1.38 29.13 10.07
N ASN A 16 1.72 30.39 9.84
CA ASN A 16 1.19 31.50 10.65
C ASN A 16 -0.32 31.69 10.46
N ALA A 17 -0.95 32.51 11.30
CA ALA A 17 -2.42 32.69 11.28
C ALA A 17 -2.95 33.11 9.88
N HIS A 18 -2.20 33.96 9.14
CA HIS A 18 -2.57 34.36 7.79
C HIS A 18 -2.56 33.17 6.82
N LYS A 19 -1.50 32.36 6.83
CA LYS A 19 -1.37 31.18 5.96
C LYS A 19 -2.40 30.12 6.30
N ARG A 20 -2.67 29.86 7.60
CA ARG A 20 -3.73 28.92 8.02
C ARG A 20 -5.10 29.35 7.54
N ARG A 21 -5.42 30.64 7.62
CA ARG A 21 -6.68 31.17 7.10
C ARG A 21 -6.78 30.94 5.58
N LYS A 22 -5.70 31.24 4.84
CA LYS A 22 -5.67 31.03 3.38
C LYS A 22 -5.78 29.58 2.98
N LEU A 23 -5.12 28.65 3.71
CA LEU A 23 -5.27 27.23 3.49
C LEU A 23 -6.71 26.76 3.70
N ARG A 24 -7.38 27.24 4.75
CA ARG A 24 -8.80 26.94 5.01
C ARG A 24 -9.71 27.54 3.94
N GLU A 25 -9.51 28.79 3.54
CA GLU A 25 -10.25 29.42 2.44
C GLU A 25 -10.14 28.56 1.15
N THR A 26 -8.95 28.10 0.80
CA THR A 26 -8.75 27.20 -0.35
C THR A 26 -9.52 25.89 -0.19
N THR A 27 -9.44 25.29 1.00
CA THR A 27 -10.09 24.00 1.30
C THR A 27 -11.60 24.11 1.25
N ASP A 28 -12.17 25.13 1.90
CA ASP A 28 -13.61 25.34 1.95
C ASP A 28 -14.17 25.63 0.54
N THR A 29 -13.46 26.48 -0.23
CA THR A 29 -13.85 26.79 -1.61
C THR A 29 -13.74 25.56 -2.52
N TYR A 30 -12.68 24.76 -2.37
CA TYR A 30 -12.50 23.54 -3.15
C TYR A 30 -13.59 22.51 -2.87
N ARG A 31 -13.95 22.29 -1.61
CA ARG A 31 -15.02 21.38 -1.20
C ARG A 31 -16.37 21.86 -1.70
N ALA A 32 -16.67 23.15 -1.59
CA ALA A 32 -17.90 23.71 -2.15
C ALA A 32 -18.00 23.50 -3.66
N ALA A 33 -16.90 23.70 -4.41
CA ALA A 33 -16.86 23.44 -5.84
C ALA A 33 -17.03 21.96 -6.19
N LEU A 34 -16.38 21.07 -5.41
CA LEU A 34 -16.49 19.63 -5.56
C LEU A 34 -17.94 19.16 -5.36
N HIS A 35 -18.58 19.55 -4.25
CA HIS A 35 -19.95 19.18 -3.95
C HIS A 35 -20.91 19.71 -5.02
N ALA A 36 -20.80 20.98 -5.42
CA ALA A 36 -21.65 21.55 -6.45
C ALA A 36 -21.55 20.82 -7.81
N ALA A 37 -20.32 20.45 -8.21
CA ALA A 37 -20.11 19.72 -9.46
C ALA A 37 -20.58 18.26 -9.37
N PHE A 38 -20.45 17.63 -8.20
CA PHE A 38 -20.96 16.29 -7.94
C PHE A 38 -22.49 16.26 -7.93
N ASP A 39 -23.14 17.17 -7.21
CA ASP A 39 -24.61 17.29 -7.14
C ASP A 39 -25.23 17.61 -8.52
N ALA A 40 -24.49 18.34 -9.36
CA ALA A 40 -24.89 18.58 -10.76
C ALA A 40 -24.71 17.34 -11.67
N GLY A 41 -24.16 16.23 -11.16
CA GLY A 41 -23.94 15.00 -11.92
C GLY A 41 -22.93 15.14 -13.06
N CYS A 42 -21.87 15.92 -12.86
CA CYS A 42 -20.88 16.23 -13.90
C CYS A 42 -20.03 15.01 -14.27
N SER A 43 -20.53 14.18 -15.20
CA SER A 43 -19.84 12.97 -15.69
C SER A 43 -18.77 13.22 -16.76
N THR A 44 -18.55 14.46 -17.16
CA THR A 44 -17.53 14.86 -18.14
C THR A 44 -16.70 16.04 -17.64
N GLN A 45 -15.45 16.15 -18.12
CA GLN A 45 -14.58 17.28 -17.77
C GLN A 45 -15.16 18.63 -18.21
N SER A 46 -15.89 18.69 -19.33
CA SER A 46 -16.55 19.92 -19.82
C SER A 46 -17.64 20.35 -18.85
N ALA A 47 -18.52 19.43 -18.44
CA ALA A 47 -19.60 19.73 -17.49
C ALA A 47 -19.02 20.16 -16.11
N ALA A 48 -18.01 19.48 -15.64
CA ALA A 48 -17.32 19.87 -14.41
C ALA A 48 -16.67 21.26 -14.52
N ASN A 49 -16.10 21.61 -15.69
CA ASN A 49 -15.52 22.93 -15.93
C ASN A 49 -16.57 24.06 -15.80
N ASP A 50 -17.75 23.86 -16.35
CA ASP A 50 -18.82 24.88 -16.36
C ASP A 50 -19.26 25.25 -14.93
N VAL A 51 -19.19 24.31 -13.99
CA VAL A 51 -19.45 24.55 -12.57
C VAL A 51 -18.23 25.12 -11.85
N VAL A 52 -17.07 24.51 -12.02
CA VAL A 52 -15.88 24.81 -11.22
C VAL A 52 -15.29 26.18 -11.57
N VAL A 53 -15.51 26.70 -12.77
CA VAL A 53 -14.98 28.01 -13.20
C VAL A 53 -15.47 29.16 -12.33
N GLU A 54 -16.67 29.07 -11.76
CA GLU A 54 -17.29 30.08 -10.91
C GLU A 54 -16.63 30.26 -9.53
N TYR A 55 -15.80 29.32 -9.11
CA TYR A 55 -15.17 29.33 -7.79
C TYR A 55 -13.79 29.99 -7.83
N ASP A 56 -13.45 30.73 -6.78
CA ASP A 56 -12.15 31.41 -6.64
C ASP A 56 -11.07 30.42 -6.18
N LEU A 57 -10.59 29.63 -7.15
CA LEU A 57 -9.53 28.63 -6.98
C LEU A 57 -8.45 28.84 -8.03
N SER A 58 -7.23 28.40 -7.72
CA SER A 58 -6.17 28.38 -8.74
C SER A 58 -6.56 27.49 -9.93
N GLY A 59 -6.06 27.84 -11.12
CA GLY A 59 -6.24 27.03 -12.32
C GLY A 59 -5.81 25.57 -12.13
N TYR A 60 -4.79 25.32 -11.30
CA TYR A 60 -4.28 23.99 -10.98
C TYR A 60 -5.27 23.16 -10.13
N ALA A 61 -5.93 23.78 -9.16
CA ALA A 61 -6.97 23.14 -8.36
C ALA A 61 -8.24 22.91 -9.21
N LYS A 62 -8.63 23.87 -10.05
CA LYS A 62 -9.73 23.73 -11.00
C LYS A 62 -9.48 22.58 -11.98
N ASN A 63 -8.26 22.47 -12.52
CA ASN A 63 -7.91 21.40 -13.44
C ASN A 63 -7.93 20.01 -12.76
N ALA A 64 -7.50 19.93 -11.50
CA ALA A 64 -7.60 18.68 -10.73
C ALA A 64 -9.07 18.29 -10.49
N LEU A 65 -9.96 19.25 -10.14
CA LEU A 65 -11.39 19.00 -9.99
C LEU A 65 -12.05 18.50 -11.29
N LYS A 66 -11.74 19.13 -12.44
CA LYS A 66 -12.25 18.70 -13.75
C LYS A 66 -11.90 17.26 -14.10
N GLN A 67 -10.76 16.76 -13.62
CA GLN A 67 -10.34 15.38 -13.84
C GLN A 67 -10.97 14.44 -12.82
N TYR A 68 -11.16 14.89 -11.57
CA TYR A 68 -11.59 14.06 -10.47
C TYR A 68 -13.11 13.87 -10.41
N VAL A 69 -13.91 14.94 -10.58
CA VAL A 69 -15.38 14.88 -10.48
C VAL A 69 -16.01 13.86 -11.43
N PRO A 70 -15.63 13.77 -12.72
CA PRO A 70 -16.19 12.76 -13.61
C PRO A 70 -15.91 11.32 -13.17
N GLN A 71 -14.80 11.07 -12.49
CA GLN A 71 -14.47 9.74 -11.94
C GLN A 71 -15.39 9.40 -10.77
N LEU A 72 -15.73 10.37 -9.92
CA LEU A 72 -16.69 10.21 -8.84
C LEU A 72 -18.10 9.95 -9.38
N CYS A 73 -18.58 10.78 -10.31
CA CYS A 73 -19.90 10.63 -10.91
C CYS A 73 -20.06 9.36 -11.78
N GLY A 74 -18.96 8.81 -12.30
CA GLY A 74 -18.94 7.56 -13.07
C GLY A 74 -18.77 6.32 -12.22
N GLY A 75 -18.47 6.47 -10.93
CA GLY A 75 -18.37 5.39 -9.95
C GLY A 75 -19.70 5.09 -9.26
N SER A 76 -19.71 4.11 -8.37
CA SER A 76 -20.88 3.76 -7.54
C SER A 76 -20.94 4.60 -6.25
N TYR A 77 -20.53 5.87 -6.29
CA TYR A 77 -20.59 6.75 -5.13
C TYR A 77 -21.98 7.36 -5.00
N ASP A 78 -22.64 7.20 -3.86
CA ASP A 78 -23.84 7.94 -3.50
C ASP A 78 -23.48 9.34 -2.96
N ALA A 79 -24.42 10.29 -3.07
CA ALA A 79 -24.23 11.66 -2.61
C ALA A 79 -23.88 11.74 -1.11
N ASP A 80 -24.39 10.80 -0.32
CA ASP A 80 -24.12 10.66 1.12
C ASP A 80 -22.70 10.12 1.43
N GLU A 81 -21.99 9.59 0.42
CA GLU A 81 -20.62 9.08 0.55
C GLU A 81 -19.56 10.15 0.24
N LEU A 82 -19.95 11.31 -0.26
CA LEU A 82 -19.02 12.40 -0.52
C LEU A 82 -18.67 13.09 0.81
N HIS A 83 -17.58 12.66 1.43
CA HIS A 83 -17.12 13.18 2.72
C HIS A 83 -16.84 14.69 2.67
N ASP A 84 -17.21 15.40 3.72
CA ASP A 84 -16.90 16.83 3.90
C ASP A 84 -15.39 17.11 4.05
N GLU A 85 -14.57 16.07 4.21
CA GLU A 85 -13.12 16.17 4.48
C GLU A 85 -12.23 15.87 3.27
N HIS A 86 -12.75 16.00 2.04
CA HIS A 86 -11.92 15.79 0.85
C HIS A 86 -10.68 16.68 0.82
N PRO A 87 -9.49 16.12 0.50
CA PRO A 87 -8.27 16.91 0.33
C PRO A 87 -8.38 17.81 -0.89
N VAL A 88 -7.76 18.98 -0.82
CA VAL A 88 -7.59 19.83 -2.00
C VAL A 88 -6.57 19.16 -2.93
N ARG A 89 -6.97 18.90 -4.17
CA ARG A 89 -6.09 18.33 -5.19
C ARG A 89 -5.54 19.43 -6.09
N PHE A 90 -4.29 19.29 -6.46
CA PHE A 90 -3.62 20.14 -7.44
C PHE A 90 -2.98 19.26 -8.50
N THR A 91 -2.97 19.73 -9.75
CA THR A 91 -2.06 19.18 -10.75
C THR A 91 -0.61 19.44 -10.33
N ASN A 92 0.35 18.73 -10.92
CA ASN A 92 1.78 18.80 -10.56
C ASN A 92 2.34 20.24 -10.49
N GLU A 93 1.90 21.13 -11.36
CA GLU A 93 2.38 22.53 -11.40
C GLU A 93 1.76 23.42 -10.30
N GLY A 94 0.71 22.96 -9.61
CA GLY A 94 0.05 23.70 -8.52
C GLY A 94 0.86 23.77 -7.23
N VAL A 95 1.93 22.96 -7.14
CA VAL A 95 2.86 22.92 -6.03
C VAL A 95 4.28 22.96 -6.55
N THR A 96 5.15 23.70 -5.88
CA THR A 96 6.58 23.73 -6.20
C THR A 96 7.38 23.46 -4.93
N LEU A 97 8.40 22.63 -5.02
CA LEU A 97 9.38 22.44 -3.95
C LEU A 97 10.48 23.51 -4.04
N ASP A 98 10.97 23.92 -2.88
CA ASP A 98 12.15 24.78 -2.74
C ASP A 98 13.03 24.26 -1.61
N HIS A 99 14.34 24.32 -1.78
CA HIS A 99 15.31 23.83 -0.82
C HIS A 99 16.26 24.94 -0.41
N GLN A 100 16.27 25.27 0.87
CA GLN A 100 17.05 26.35 1.48
C GLN A 100 17.87 25.82 2.66
N PRO A 101 19.02 25.17 2.40
CA PRO A 101 19.80 24.45 3.41
C PRO A 101 20.37 25.37 4.52
N GLN A 102 20.37 26.71 4.32
CA GLN A 102 20.79 27.68 5.32
C GLN A 102 19.74 27.95 6.40
N ASN A 103 18.48 27.50 6.22
CA ASN A 103 17.41 27.74 7.15
C ASN A 103 17.25 26.55 8.14
N ALA A 104 16.67 26.83 9.32
CA ALA A 104 16.38 25.80 10.32
C ALA A 104 15.41 24.70 9.81
N VAL A 105 14.50 25.07 8.89
CA VAL A 105 13.72 24.14 8.09
C VAL A 105 14.19 24.32 6.66
N GLU A 106 14.78 23.28 6.10
CA GLU A 106 15.47 23.34 4.79
C GLU A 106 14.48 23.31 3.62
N TRP A 107 13.35 22.63 3.78
CA TRP A 107 12.37 22.43 2.71
C TRP A 107 11.21 23.40 2.80
N TYR A 108 10.77 23.87 1.66
CA TYR A 108 9.59 24.71 1.52
C TYR A 108 8.72 24.20 0.39
N VAL A 109 7.42 24.39 0.54
CA VAL A 109 6.45 24.20 -0.53
C VAL A 109 5.78 25.51 -0.86
N LYS A 110 5.64 25.77 -2.16
CA LYS A 110 4.88 26.87 -2.71
C LYS A 110 3.58 26.30 -3.23
N VAL A 111 2.48 26.56 -2.53
CA VAL A 111 1.14 26.03 -2.86
C VAL A 111 0.33 27.15 -3.51
N SER A 112 -0.29 26.88 -4.65
CA SER A 112 -1.20 27.81 -5.32
C SER A 112 -2.46 28.01 -4.49
N HIS A 113 -2.81 29.26 -4.15
CA HIS A 113 -4.04 29.61 -3.47
C HIS A 113 -5.13 30.01 -4.48
N HIS A 114 -4.87 31.02 -5.28
CA HIS A 114 -5.64 31.43 -6.47
C HIS A 114 -4.65 31.95 -7.51
N ASP A 115 -5.14 32.39 -8.67
CA ASP A 115 -4.28 32.87 -9.73
C ASP A 115 -3.33 33.98 -9.23
N ASP A 116 -2.05 33.85 -9.55
CA ASP A 116 -0.95 34.76 -9.16
C ASP A 116 -0.65 34.85 -7.64
N TYR A 117 -1.34 34.10 -6.79
CA TYR A 117 -1.08 34.09 -5.36
C TYR A 117 -0.71 32.72 -4.82
N HIS A 118 0.47 32.62 -4.28
CA HIS A 118 1.02 31.37 -3.73
C HIS A 118 1.40 31.53 -2.26
N LEU A 119 1.22 30.43 -1.52
CA LEU A 119 1.62 30.34 -0.13
C LEU A 119 2.95 29.59 -0.03
N TRP A 120 3.99 30.30 0.45
CA TRP A 120 5.27 29.69 0.82
C TRP A 120 5.21 29.18 2.25
N ILE A 121 5.38 27.86 2.45
CA ILE A 121 5.24 27.24 3.75
C ILE A 121 6.43 26.33 4.00
N PRO A 122 7.12 26.45 5.16
CA PRO A 122 8.13 25.47 5.54
C PRO A 122 7.52 24.08 5.60
N ALA A 123 8.21 23.08 5.11
CA ALA A 123 7.73 21.72 5.03
C ALA A 123 8.79 20.75 5.55
N GLN A 124 8.35 19.71 6.22
CA GLN A 124 9.20 18.65 6.74
C GLN A 124 8.82 17.32 6.07
N PRO A 125 9.67 16.80 5.17
CA PRO A 125 9.49 15.48 4.60
C PRO A 125 9.52 14.38 5.68
N ASN A 126 8.76 13.32 5.46
CA ASN A 126 8.96 12.10 6.24
C ASN A 126 10.41 11.64 6.09
N PRO A 127 11.15 11.36 7.19
CA PRO A 127 12.57 11.00 7.13
C PRO A 127 12.88 9.82 6.19
N LYS A 128 11.99 8.81 6.14
CA LYS A 128 12.14 7.65 5.26
C LYS A 128 11.91 7.97 3.77
N GLN A 129 11.36 9.15 3.45
CA GLN A 129 11.03 9.57 2.09
C GLN A 129 11.89 10.75 1.61
N ARG A 130 12.86 11.17 2.42
CA ARG A 130 13.69 12.35 2.12
C ARG A 130 14.42 12.23 0.78
N SER A 131 15.01 11.09 0.48
CA SER A 131 15.70 10.82 -0.79
C SER A 131 14.78 10.98 -2.01
N TRP A 132 13.52 10.61 -1.88
CA TRP A 132 12.53 10.81 -2.94
C TRP A 132 12.18 12.29 -3.15
N VAL A 133 12.07 13.06 -2.07
CA VAL A 133 11.85 14.51 -2.15
C VAL A 133 13.05 15.20 -2.81
N GLU A 134 14.26 14.77 -2.47
CA GLU A 134 15.51 15.24 -3.10
C GLU A 134 15.53 14.89 -4.59
N ALA A 135 15.13 13.69 -4.98
CA ALA A 135 15.04 13.27 -6.38
C ALA A 135 13.99 14.08 -7.17
N VAL A 136 12.83 14.37 -6.58
CA VAL A 136 11.83 15.26 -7.21
C VAL A 136 12.40 16.66 -7.40
N PHE A 137 13.10 17.20 -6.41
CA PHE A 137 13.71 18.53 -6.48
C PHE A 137 14.83 18.60 -7.52
N ALA A 138 15.64 17.56 -7.63
CA ALA A 138 16.72 17.45 -8.63
C ALA A 138 16.19 17.20 -10.06
N GLY A 139 14.94 16.78 -10.22
CA GLY A 139 14.36 16.40 -11.50
C GLY A 139 14.59 14.94 -11.91
N ASP A 140 15.16 14.12 -11.02
CA ASP A 140 15.39 12.69 -11.20
C ASP A 140 14.11 11.87 -11.00
N ALA A 141 13.11 12.45 -10.32
CA ALA A 141 11.77 11.91 -10.18
C ALA A 141 10.73 12.93 -10.66
N LYS A 142 9.67 12.45 -11.30
CA LYS A 142 8.57 13.28 -11.80
C LYS A 142 7.56 13.53 -10.68
N MET A 143 7.17 14.78 -10.47
CA MET A 143 6.08 15.15 -9.59
C MET A 143 4.73 14.98 -10.30
N GLY A 144 3.80 14.28 -9.66
CA GLY A 144 2.42 14.11 -10.09
C GLY A 144 1.43 14.97 -9.31
N GLU A 145 0.22 14.46 -9.11
CA GLU A 145 -0.83 15.13 -8.33
C GLU A 145 -0.36 15.39 -6.89
N CYS A 146 -0.75 16.56 -6.36
CA CYS A 146 -0.54 16.91 -4.96
C CYS A 146 -1.88 17.05 -4.23
N ARG A 147 -1.92 16.66 -2.95
CA ARG A 147 -3.12 16.72 -2.10
C ARG A 147 -2.79 17.44 -0.80
N LEU A 148 -3.55 18.49 -0.49
CA LEU A 148 -3.43 19.29 0.73
C LEU A 148 -4.61 18.99 1.66
N PHE A 149 -4.33 18.76 2.94
CA PHE A 149 -5.36 18.49 3.94
C PHE A 149 -4.90 18.83 5.36
N GLU A 150 -5.88 19.01 6.26
CA GLU A 150 -5.66 19.18 7.69
C GLU A 150 -5.96 17.87 8.42
N ARG A 151 -5.06 17.42 9.29
CA ARG A 151 -5.21 16.22 10.13
C ARG A 151 -4.75 16.55 11.55
N ASP A 152 -5.61 16.35 12.53
CA ASP A 152 -5.34 16.64 13.95
C ASP A 152 -4.87 18.09 14.20
N GLY A 153 -5.39 19.07 13.44
CA GLY A 153 -5.04 20.49 13.52
C GLY A 153 -3.71 20.88 12.88
N GLU A 154 -3.04 19.93 12.23
CA GLU A 154 -1.80 20.12 11.48
C GLU A 154 -2.03 19.95 9.97
N TRP A 155 -1.28 20.69 9.17
CA TRP A 155 -1.41 20.65 7.72
C TRP A 155 -0.38 19.72 7.09
N TYR A 156 -0.82 18.95 6.10
CA TYR A 156 -0.01 18.01 5.35
C TYR A 156 -0.20 18.20 3.85
N LEU A 157 0.86 17.92 3.13
CA LEU A 157 0.86 17.79 1.67
C LEU A 157 1.29 16.38 1.30
N HIS A 158 0.42 15.65 0.62
CA HIS A 158 0.81 14.46 -0.12
C HIS A 158 1.22 14.84 -1.54
N MET A 159 2.29 14.29 -2.02
CA MET A 159 2.83 14.53 -3.36
C MET A 159 3.11 13.18 -4.00
N VAL A 160 2.49 12.92 -5.14
CA VAL A 160 2.81 11.73 -5.93
C VAL A 160 4.14 11.97 -6.64
N ALA A 161 5.06 11.04 -6.51
CA ALA A 161 6.35 11.06 -7.19
C ALA A 161 6.55 9.76 -7.96
N THR A 162 7.10 9.87 -9.17
CA THR A 162 7.36 8.73 -10.05
C THR A 162 8.80 8.78 -10.52
N GLN A 163 9.52 7.68 -10.37
CA GLN A 163 10.91 7.52 -10.75
C GLN A 163 11.13 6.26 -11.56
N GLU A 164 12.00 6.32 -12.56
CA GLU A 164 12.49 5.13 -13.24
C GLU A 164 13.61 4.50 -12.41
N VAL A 165 13.45 3.24 -12.05
CA VAL A 165 14.46 2.46 -11.30
C VAL A 165 15.06 1.41 -12.24
N GLU A 166 16.38 1.36 -12.26
CA GLU A 166 17.09 0.34 -13.01
C GLU A 166 16.89 -1.02 -12.32
N GLN A 167 16.20 -1.94 -13.00
CA GLN A 167 16.12 -3.32 -12.51
C GLN A 167 17.48 -3.98 -12.72
N ARG A 168 17.88 -4.81 -11.74
CA ARG A 168 19.07 -5.65 -11.92
C ARG A 168 18.88 -6.54 -13.17
N PRO A 169 19.94 -6.75 -13.96
CA PRO A 169 19.82 -7.46 -15.25
C PRO A 169 19.25 -8.87 -15.06
N ASP A 170 18.35 -9.25 -15.96
CA ASP A 170 17.69 -10.57 -16.06
C ASP A 170 18.68 -11.67 -16.46
N SER A 171 19.75 -11.92 -15.74
CA SER A 171 20.52 -13.13 -15.94
C SER A 171 20.00 -14.23 -15.02
N VAL A 172 19.01 -14.95 -15.49
CA VAL A 172 18.31 -16.04 -14.78
C VAL A 172 19.27 -17.10 -14.21
N SER A 173 20.51 -17.17 -14.66
CA SER A 173 21.49 -18.20 -14.25
C SER A 173 22.14 -17.93 -12.88
N ASP A 174 22.12 -16.67 -12.38
CA ASP A 174 22.88 -16.27 -11.20
C ASP A 174 21.99 -15.65 -10.09
N GLU A 175 20.67 -15.80 -10.21
CA GLU A 175 19.72 -15.27 -9.26
C GLU A 175 19.66 -16.11 -7.97
N THR A 176 19.52 -15.44 -6.84
CA THR A 176 19.29 -16.08 -5.53
C THR A 176 17.82 -15.92 -5.14
N PRO A 177 16.98 -16.94 -5.35
CA PRO A 177 15.58 -16.88 -4.97
C PRO A 177 15.42 -16.87 -3.45
N ILE A 178 14.74 -15.86 -2.94
CA ILE A 178 14.39 -15.71 -1.53
C ILE A 178 12.90 -15.96 -1.40
N GLY A 179 12.53 -17.11 -0.87
CA GLY A 179 11.14 -17.46 -0.63
C GLY A 179 10.58 -16.70 0.55
N VAL A 180 9.38 -16.15 0.37
CA VAL A 180 8.66 -15.37 1.38
C VAL A 180 7.30 -16.01 1.64
N ASP A 181 7.15 -16.65 2.80
CA ASP A 181 5.87 -17.16 3.28
C ASP A 181 5.16 -16.08 4.08
N ILE A 182 3.92 -15.75 3.70
CA ILE A 182 3.07 -14.77 4.39
C ILE A 182 2.07 -15.54 5.25
N GLY A 183 2.29 -15.52 6.56
CA GLY A 183 1.57 -16.37 7.49
C GLY A 183 0.79 -15.61 8.58
N GLU A 184 0.02 -16.36 9.34
CA GLU A 184 -0.69 -15.86 10.51
C GLU A 184 0.14 -16.00 11.79
N SER A 185 0.97 -17.02 11.89
CA SER A 185 1.81 -17.28 13.05
C SER A 185 3.03 -16.36 13.07
N ALA A 186 3.88 -16.46 12.07
CA ALA A 186 4.80 -15.42 11.69
C ALA A 186 4.14 -14.54 10.62
N LEU A 187 4.22 -13.22 10.73
CA LEU A 187 3.70 -12.35 9.67
C LEU A 187 4.38 -12.62 8.34
N LEU A 188 5.69 -12.75 8.38
CA LEU A 188 6.53 -13.13 7.25
C LEU A 188 7.59 -14.10 7.73
N THR A 189 7.96 -15.02 6.86
CA THR A 189 9.13 -15.88 7.01
C THR A 189 9.91 -15.83 5.72
N VAL A 190 11.20 -15.55 5.82
CA VAL A 190 12.11 -15.54 4.66
C VAL A 190 13.20 -16.56 4.82
N CYS A 191 13.50 -17.26 3.74
CA CYS A 191 14.61 -18.20 3.66
C CYS A 191 15.07 -18.33 2.20
N HIS A 192 16.36 -18.61 2.01
CA HIS A 192 16.94 -18.95 0.70
C HIS A 192 17.98 -20.06 0.86
N ARG A 193 18.48 -20.57 -0.24
CA ARG A 193 19.59 -21.52 -0.24
C ARG A 193 20.89 -20.81 -0.59
N ASP A 194 21.97 -21.23 0.04
CA ASP A 194 23.33 -20.80 -0.32
C ASP A 194 23.78 -21.47 -1.66
N GLU A 195 24.95 -21.10 -2.15
CA GLU A 195 25.56 -21.66 -3.37
C GLU A 195 25.71 -23.20 -3.35
N ARG A 196 25.66 -23.81 -2.17
CA ARG A 196 25.74 -25.28 -1.99
C ARG A 196 24.37 -25.92 -1.92
N GLY A 197 23.29 -25.14 -2.07
CA GLY A 197 21.93 -25.62 -1.93
C GLY A 197 21.49 -25.83 -0.49
N THR A 198 22.28 -25.36 0.51
CA THR A 198 21.95 -25.49 1.93
C THR A 198 21.03 -24.33 2.36
N PRO A 199 19.94 -24.60 3.10
CA PRO A 199 19.12 -23.53 3.66
C PRO A 199 19.94 -22.59 4.55
N THR A 200 19.84 -21.30 4.32
CA THR A 200 20.42 -20.26 5.18
C THR A 200 19.63 -20.12 6.48
N ALA A 201 20.15 -19.33 7.43
CA ALA A 201 19.41 -19.02 8.64
C ALA A 201 18.12 -18.27 8.31
N PRO A 202 16.93 -18.81 8.63
CA PRO A 202 15.66 -18.17 8.33
C PRO A 202 15.42 -16.96 9.24
N THR A 203 14.66 -15.99 8.75
CA THR A 203 14.16 -14.89 9.57
C THR A 203 12.62 -14.98 9.66
N LEU A 204 12.11 -14.95 10.89
CA LEU A 204 10.69 -15.07 11.19
C LEU A 204 10.21 -13.90 12.04
N TRP A 205 9.14 -13.23 11.64
CA TRP A 205 8.50 -12.13 12.39
C TRP A 205 7.32 -12.65 13.22
N ASN A 206 7.62 -13.48 14.24
CA ASN A 206 6.64 -14.12 15.11
C ASN A 206 6.02 -13.15 16.13
N ASP A 207 6.82 -12.26 16.71
CA ASP A 207 6.34 -11.34 17.76
C ASP A 207 5.46 -10.25 17.18
N GLU A 208 5.78 -9.76 15.98
CA GLU A 208 4.95 -8.86 15.20
C GLU A 208 3.62 -9.53 14.83
N GLY A 209 3.64 -10.81 14.47
CA GLY A 209 2.43 -11.60 14.23
C GLY A 209 1.53 -11.69 15.45
N LYS A 210 2.10 -11.95 16.64
CA LYS A 210 1.36 -11.94 17.91
C LYS A 210 0.76 -10.58 18.20
N GLU A 211 1.52 -9.50 17.98
CA GLU A 211 1.06 -8.13 18.26
C GLU A 211 -0.07 -7.73 17.31
N VAL A 212 0.03 -8.02 16.01
CA VAL A 212 -1.04 -7.75 15.03
C VAL A 212 -2.31 -8.50 15.41
N ARG A 213 -2.23 -9.79 15.76
CA ARG A 213 -3.39 -10.56 16.23
C ARG A 213 -4.01 -9.94 17.49
N ARG A 214 -3.18 -9.51 18.44
CA ARG A 214 -3.63 -8.84 19.68
C ARG A 214 -4.37 -7.53 19.38
N LEU A 215 -3.80 -6.67 18.53
CA LEU A 215 -4.40 -5.39 18.13
C LEU A 215 -5.73 -5.61 17.40
N ARG A 216 -5.80 -6.57 16.49
CA ARG A 216 -7.05 -6.93 15.80
C ARG A 216 -8.13 -7.42 16.77
N LYS A 217 -7.80 -8.33 17.69
CA LYS A 217 -8.74 -8.80 18.72
C LYS A 217 -9.23 -7.63 19.57
N THR A 218 -8.35 -6.70 19.92
CA THR A 218 -8.69 -5.50 20.68
C THR A 218 -9.64 -4.60 19.89
N TYR A 219 -9.35 -4.38 18.60
CA TYR A 219 -10.20 -3.61 17.69
C TYR A 219 -11.64 -4.16 17.71
N PHE A 220 -11.84 -5.42 17.37
CA PHE A 220 -13.19 -6.01 17.32
C PHE A 220 -13.92 -5.97 18.65
N THR A 221 -13.22 -6.25 19.75
CA THR A 221 -13.84 -6.29 21.07
C THR A 221 -14.21 -4.91 21.57
N ALA A 222 -13.34 -3.94 21.41
CA ALA A 222 -13.52 -2.59 21.94
C ALA A 222 -14.49 -1.77 21.08
N THR A 223 -14.34 -1.78 19.76
CA THR A 223 -15.22 -1.02 18.85
C THR A 223 -16.65 -1.52 18.95
N ARG A 224 -16.87 -2.84 18.98
CA ARG A 224 -18.20 -3.42 19.20
C ARG A 224 -18.81 -2.91 20.51
N ARG A 225 -18.09 -2.97 21.63
CA ARG A 225 -18.58 -2.51 22.94
C ARG A 225 -18.88 -1.02 22.98
N LEU A 226 -18.10 -0.21 22.29
CA LEU A 226 -18.31 1.22 22.18
C LEU A 226 -19.57 1.53 21.36
N ARG A 227 -19.76 0.84 20.22
CA ARG A 227 -20.96 0.97 19.39
C ARG A 227 -22.22 0.49 20.13
N GLU A 228 -22.17 -0.63 20.82
CA GLU A 228 -23.27 -1.10 21.68
C GLU A 228 -23.69 -0.07 22.76
N ARG A 229 -22.81 0.89 23.09
CA ARG A 229 -23.09 2.00 24.03
C ARG A 229 -23.43 3.32 23.33
N GLY A 230 -23.59 3.33 22.03
CA GLY A 230 -23.87 4.53 21.25
C GLY A 230 -22.72 5.51 21.18
N SER A 231 -21.47 5.02 21.27
CA SER A 231 -20.25 5.86 21.23
C SER A 231 -19.50 5.67 19.92
N ASP A 232 -20.18 5.80 18.78
CA ASP A 232 -19.65 5.47 17.45
C ASP A 232 -18.41 6.30 17.10
N ARG A 233 -18.45 7.63 17.29
CA ARG A 233 -17.31 8.50 17.02
C ARG A 233 -16.05 8.11 17.81
N ILE A 234 -16.23 7.64 19.06
CA ILE A 234 -15.11 7.17 19.88
C ILE A 234 -14.62 5.81 19.34
N ALA A 235 -15.55 4.95 18.93
CA ALA A 235 -15.22 3.65 18.33
C ALA A 235 -14.38 3.82 17.07
N ASP A 236 -14.73 4.74 16.19
CA ASP A 236 -14.04 5.01 14.94
C ASP A 236 -12.64 5.58 15.19
N SER A 237 -12.51 6.66 15.99
CA SER A 237 -11.20 7.23 16.34
C SER A 237 -10.27 6.23 17.02
N PHE A 238 -10.81 5.39 17.92
CA PHE A 238 -10.04 4.32 18.56
C PHE A 238 -9.63 3.24 17.56
N GLY A 239 -10.56 2.87 16.67
CA GLY A 239 -10.32 1.92 15.59
C GLY A 239 -9.19 2.36 14.67
N ASP A 240 -9.23 3.58 14.18
CA ASP A 240 -8.20 4.17 13.32
C ASP A 240 -6.82 4.18 13.98
N SER A 241 -6.76 4.47 15.27
CA SER A 241 -5.50 4.43 16.03
C SER A 241 -4.89 3.03 16.03
N LEU A 242 -5.72 1.98 16.21
CA LEU A 242 -5.25 0.59 16.18
C LEU A 242 -4.82 0.16 14.78
N TRP A 243 -5.56 0.57 13.74
CA TRP A 243 -5.21 0.27 12.35
C TRP A 243 -3.91 0.96 11.94
N ARG A 244 -3.70 2.22 12.27
CA ARG A 244 -2.41 2.91 12.04
C ARG A 244 -1.24 2.16 12.68
N ARG A 245 -1.45 1.59 13.88
CA ARG A 245 -0.41 0.78 14.55
C ARG A 245 -0.15 -0.53 13.84
N ILE A 246 -1.19 -1.22 13.39
CA ILE A 246 -1.05 -2.45 12.57
C ILE A 246 -0.28 -2.12 11.29
N ASP A 247 -0.68 -1.07 10.57
CA ASP A 247 -0.02 -0.64 9.33
C ASP A 247 1.47 -0.34 9.54
N HIS A 248 1.79 0.34 10.64
CA HIS A 248 3.19 0.60 10.97
C HIS A 248 3.99 -0.70 11.17
N ILE A 249 3.41 -1.71 11.82
CA ILE A 249 4.05 -3.02 11.98
C ILE A 249 4.26 -3.69 10.61
N LEU A 250 3.22 -3.73 9.76
CA LEU A 250 3.32 -4.32 8.42
C LEU A 250 4.39 -3.63 7.58
N HIS A 251 4.44 -2.29 7.61
CA HIS A 251 5.48 -1.52 6.93
C HIS A 251 6.88 -1.83 7.46
N SER A 252 7.03 -1.93 8.77
CA SER A 252 8.35 -2.22 9.38
C SER A 252 8.86 -3.61 9.03
N VAL A 253 7.97 -4.60 9.02
CA VAL A 253 8.33 -5.98 8.67
C VAL A 253 8.68 -6.09 7.18
N THR A 254 7.88 -5.50 6.29
CA THR A 254 8.17 -5.53 4.86
C THR A 254 9.42 -4.72 4.48
N ASP A 255 9.73 -3.62 5.20
CA ASP A 255 11.02 -2.92 5.07
C ASP A 255 12.19 -3.87 5.41
N ALA A 256 12.08 -4.60 6.53
CA ALA A 256 13.13 -5.49 6.98
C ALA A 256 13.35 -6.68 6.01
N VAL A 257 12.28 -7.20 5.40
CA VAL A 257 12.39 -8.24 4.35
C VAL A 257 13.15 -7.72 3.14
N VAL A 258 12.81 -6.53 2.65
CA VAL A 258 13.47 -5.95 1.48
C VAL A 258 14.92 -5.55 1.81
N GLU A 259 15.21 -5.11 3.03
CA GLU A 259 16.59 -4.89 3.49
C GLU A 259 17.40 -6.18 3.53
N HIS A 260 16.80 -7.25 4.05
CA HIS A 260 17.43 -8.58 4.02
C HIS A 260 17.73 -9.02 2.58
N ALA A 261 16.75 -8.91 1.68
CA ALA A 261 16.94 -9.24 0.27
C ALA A 261 18.04 -8.41 -0.38
N ALA A 262 18.10 -7.10 -0.09
CA ALA A 262 19.16 -6.23 -0.62
C ALA A 262 20.58 -6.59 -0.16
N SER A 263 20.72 -7.35 0.94
CA SER A 263 22.00 -7.85 1.45
C SER A 263 22.48 -9.14 0.78
N VAL A 264 21.59 -9.80 0.02
CA VAL A 264 21.90 -11.04 -0.71
C VAL A 264 22.38 -10.68 -2.12
N GLU A 265 23.30 -11.47 -2.68
CA GLU A 265 23.78 -11.26 -4.05
C GLU A 265 22.73 -11.72 -5.06
N ASN A 266 22.45 -10.88 -6.07
CA ASN A 266 21.46 -11.11 -7.12
C ASN A 266 20.09 -11.64 -6.60
N PRO A 267 19.45 -10.97 -5.63
CA PRO A 267 18.24 -11.46 -5.00
C PRO A 267 17.03 -11.37 -5.93
N VAL A 268 16.16 -12.36 -5.85
CA VAL A 268 14.78 -12.34 -6.36
C VAL A 268 13.85 -12.67 -5.21
N LEU A 269 12.91 -11.79 -4.88
CA LEU A 269 11.85 -12.12 -3.93
C LEU A 269 10.80 -12.99 -4.59
N VAL A 270 10.51 -14.14 -4.00
CA VAL A 270 9.51 -15.08 -4.52
C VAL A 270 8.36 -15.16 -3.54
N LEU A 271 7.15 -14.85 -4.00
CA LEU A 271 5.92 -14.82 -3.23
C LEU A 271 4.93 -15.86 -3.76
N GLU A 272 3.94 -16.22 -2.96
CA GLU A 272 2.78 -16.97 -3.46
C GLU A 272 1.84 -16.08 -4.27
N ASP A 273 1.26 -16.62 -5.35
CA ASP A 273 0.20 -15.95 -6.11
C ASP A 273 -1.11 -15.93 -5.29
N LEU A 274 -1.48 -14.76 -4.80
CA LEU A 274 -2.68 -14.56 -3.99
C LEU A 274 -3.99 -14.49 -4.80
N THR A 275 -3.95 -14.54 -6.11
CA THR A 275 -5.13 -14.41 -6.99
C THR A 275 -6.17 -15.49 -6.66
N TYR A 276 -5.72 -16.70 -6.38
CA TYR A 276 -6.60 -17.84 -6.03
C TYR A 276 -7.05 -17.86 -4.56
N ILE A 277 -6.40 -17.17 -3.67
CA ILE A 277 -6.81 -17.11 -2.25
C ILE A 277 -8.15 -16.41 -2.10
N ARG A 278 -8.47 -15.45 -2.98
CA ARG A 278 -9.77 -14.77 -2.99
C ARG A 278 -10.91 -15.69 -3.42
N GLU A 279 -10.66 -16.67 -4.28
CA GLU A 279 -11.66 -17.60 -4.83
C GLU A 279 -11.86 -18.85 -3.95
N SER A 280 -10.81 -19.32 -3.26
CA SER A 280 -10.81 -20.58 -2.53
C SER A 280 -11.17 -20.49 -1.04
N MET A 281 -11.40 -19.28 -0.51
CA MET A 281 -11.68 -19.08 0.92
C MET A 281 -13.16 -19.35 1.29
N ASP A 282 -13.62 -20.58 1.08
CA ASP A 282 -14.95 -21.06 1.49
C ASP A 282 -14.95 -21.62 2.93
N TYR A 283 -14.34 -20.95 3.88
CA TYR A 283 -14.27 -21.38 5.28
C TYR A 283 -14.97 -20.43 6.24
N GLY A 284 -15.91 -20.95 6.97
CA GLY A 284 -16.84 -20.35 7.90
C GLY A 284 -16.30 -19.29 8.85
N SER A 285 -17.00 -18.23 8.91
CA SER A 285 -16.99 -16.92 9.56
C SER A 285 -16.45 -15.79 8.65
N TYR A 286 -17.41 -15.11 8.05
CA TYR A 286 -17.25 -14.02 7.10
C TYR A 286 -16.26 -12.92 7.54
N MET A 287 -16.21 -12.61 8.81
CA MET A 287 -15.36 -11.53 9.35
C MET A 287 -13.88 -11.89 9.46
N ASN A 288 -13.54 -13.13 9.80
CA ASN A 288 -12.13 -13.54 9.89
C ASN A 288 -11.46 -13.57 8.51
N ARG A 289 -12.20 -14.00 7.48
CA ARG A 289 -11.69 -14.06 6.10
C ARG A 289 -11.29 -12.70 5.53
N ARG A 290 -12.18 -11.71 5.65
CA ARG A 290 -11.97 -10.38 5.06
C ARG A 290 -10.75 -9.69 5.63
N LEU A 291 -10.44 -9.93 6.90
CA LEU A 291 -9.33 -9.28 7.59
C LEU A 291 -7.99 -10.01 7.41
N HIS A 292 -8.01 -11.34 7.28
CA HIS A 292 -6.80 -12.09 6.92
C HIS A 292 -6.35 -11.76 5.50
N GLY A 293 -7.27 -11.83 4.52
CA GLY A 293 -6.97 -11.50 3.13
C GLY A 293 -6.46 -10.07 2.92
N TRP A 294 -6.96 -9.10 3.72
CA TRP A 294 -6.51 -7.72 3.65
C TRP A 294 -5.03 -7.55 4.07
N GLY A 295 -4.62 -8.13 5.20
CA GLY A 295 -3.23 -8.03 5.68
C GLY A 295 -2.24 -8.67 4.73
N PHE A 296 -2.58 -9.82 4.15
CA PHE A 296 -1.74 -10.52 3.18
C PHE A 296 -1.61 -9.74 1.87
N ALA A 297 -2.72 -9.27 1.31
CA ALA A 297 -2.70 -8.45 0.10
C ALA A 297 -1.92 -7.14 0.31
N LYS A 298 -2.03 -6.52 1.48
CA LYS A 298 -1.30 -5.31 1.82
C LYS A 298 0.21 -5.58 1.94
N MET A 299 0.63 -6.65 2.63
CA MET A 299 2.04 -7.03 2.72
C MET A 299 2.61 -7.40 1.36
N HIS A 300 1.87 -8.16 0.56
CA HIS A 300 2.28 -8.49 -0.81
C HIS A 300 2.51 -7.23 -1.65
N ALA A 301 1.55 -6.30 -1.66
CA ALA A 301 1.70 -5.02 -2.37
C ALA A 301 2.89 -4.20 -1.84
N GLN A 302 3.09 -4.17 -0.50
CA GLN A 302 4.22 -3.46 0.11
C GLN A 302 5.57 -4.07 -0.29
N LEU A 303 5.68 -5.40 -0.32
CA LEU A 303 6.89 -6.08 -0.78
C LEU A 303 7.19 -5.76 -2.24
N CYS A 304 6.18 -5.82 -3.12
CA CYS A 304 6.34 -5.51 -4.54
C CYS A 304 6.89 -4.10 -4.77
N TYR A 305 6.25 -3.05 -4.23
CA TYR A 305 6.73 -1.70 -4.51
C TYR A 305 8.05 -1.37 -3.81
N LYS A 306 8.28 -1.88 -2.59
CA LYS A 306 9.54 -1.63 -1.86
C LYS A 306 10.73 -2.35 -2.49
N ALA A 307 10.52 -3.58 -2.98
CA ALA A 307 11.53 -4.31 -3.73
C ALA A 307 11.84 -3.59 -5.05
N ALA A 308 10.81 -3.14 -5.77
CA ALA A 308 10.98 -2.36 -7.00
C ALA A 308 11.77 -1.06 -6.76
N GLU A 309 11.56 -0.35 -5.64
CA GLU A 309 12.34 0.84 -5.25
C GLU A 309 13.85 0.54 -5.12
N ARG A 310 14.23 -0.72 -4.89
CA ARG A 310 15.63 -1.17 -4.77
C ARG A 310 16.14 -1.95 -5.99
N GLY A 311 15.34 -2.01 -7.05
CA GLY A 311 15.66 -2.77 -8.26
C GLY A 311 15.68 -4.29 -8.02
N ILE A 312 15.00 -4.79 -6.98
CA ILE A 312 14.90 -6.22 -6.67
C ILE A 312 13.67 -6.77 -7.40
N PRO A 313 13.82 -7.78 -8.27
CA PRO A 313 12.70 -8.46 -8.91
C PRO A 313 11.80 -9.14 -7.89
N VAL A 314 10.50 -9.16 -8.17
CA VAL A 314 9.51 -9.92 -7.40
C VAL A 314 8.77 -10.83 -8.34
N GLU A 315 8.82 -12.12 -8.05
CA GLU A 315 8.15 -13.16 -8.81
C GLU A 315 7.10 -13.88 -7.97
N THR A 316 6.14 -14.50 -8.63
CA THR A 316 5.09 -15.25 -7.93
C THR A 316 5.02 -16.69 -8.40
N VAL A 317 4.76 -17.60 -7.48
CA VAL A 317 4.61 -19.04 -7.74
C VAL A 317 3.22 -19.53 -7.32
N ASN A 318 2.80 -20.65 -7.89
CA ASN A 318 1.54 -21.28 -7.53
C ASN A 318 1.55 -21.71 -6.04
N PRO A 319 0.56 -21.30 -5.20
CA PRO A 319 0.53 -21.61 -3.77
C PRO A 319 0.18 -23.08 -3.45
N ALA A 320 -0.24 -23.87 -4.43
CA ALA A 320 -0.69 -25.24 -4.18
C ALA A 320 0.43 -26.10 -3.57
N TYR A 321 0.20 -26.66 -2.39
CA TYR A 321 1.11 -27.58 -1.67
C TYR A 321 2.42 -26.98 -1.14
N THR A 322 2.70 -25.69 -1.27
CA THR A 322 3.91 -25.05 -0.70
C THR A 322 4.06 -25.33 0.80
N SER A 323 2.96 -25.32 1.54
CA SER A 323 2.92 -25.61 2.97
C SER A 323 2.81 -27.09 3.32
N LYS A 324 2.65 -27.99 2.33
CA LYS A 324 2.39 -29.42 2.55
C LYS A 324 3.51 -30.32 2.05
N SER A 325 4.26 -29.90 1.03
CA SER A 325 5.39 -30.67 0.52
C SER A 325 6.62 -30.46 1.41
N CYS A 326 7.46 -31.48 1.49
CA CYS A 326 8.76 -31.42 2.15
C CYS A 326 9.78 -30.72 1.25
N HIS A 327 10.45 -29.70 1.75
CA HIS A 327 11.48 -28.96 1.00
C HIS A 327 12.72 -29.77 0.62
N VAL A 328 12.81 -31.02 1.03
CA VAL A 328 13.96 -31.90 0.74
C VAL A 328 13.61 -32.99 -0.25
N CYS A 329 12.45 -33.62 -0.13
CA CYS A 329 12.10 -34.78 -0.93
C CYS A 329 10.77 -34.65 -1.69
N ASP A 330 10.12 -33.51 -1.63
CA ASP A 330 8.81 -33.18 -2.24
C ASP A 330 7.63 -34.05 -1.79
N GLU A 331 7.84 -35.07 -0.96
CA GLU A 331 6.77 -35.89 -0.42
C GLU A 331 5.83 -35.08 0.47
N THR A 332 4.58 -35.46 0.47
CA THR A 332 3.57 -34.79 1.29
C THR A 332 3.82 -35.06 2.77
N GLY A 333 3.92 -34.00 3.55
CA GLY A 333 4.01 -34.07 5.00
C GLY A 333 2.71 -33.64 5.68
N TYR A 334 2.74 -33.51 6.99
CA TYR A 334 1.62 -33.02 7.78
C TYR A 334 2.07 -32.06 8.88
N ARG A 335 1.15 -31.26 9.38
CA ARG A 335 1.37 -30.31 10.46
C ARG A 335 0.64 -30.80 11.72
N PRO A 336 1.34 -31.41 12.69
CA PRO A 336 0.72 -31.79 13.98
C PRO A 336 0.35 -30.53 14.79
N GLU A 337 1.15 -29.46 14.68
CA GLU A 337 0.90 -28.14 15.24
C GLU A 337 1.11 -27.07 14.16
N GLN A 338 0.61 -25.86 14.40
CA GLN A 338 0.67 -24.78 13.40
C GLN A 338 2.12 -24.44 12.95
N ALA A 339 3.07 -24.51 13.88
CA ALA A 339 4.47 -24.17 13.61
C ALA A 339 5.34 -25.38 13.24
N GLU A 340 4.79 -26.61 13.29
CA GLU A 340 5.54 -27.83 13.09
C GLU A 340 5.16 -28.52 11.80
N PHE A 341 6.15 -28.94 11.03
CA PHE A 341 6.01 -29.76 9.83
C PHE A 341 6.75 -31.10 10.04
N ARG A 342 6.10 -32.20 9.64
CA ARG A 342 6.72 -33.54 9.62
C ARG A 342 6.58 -34.16 8.23
N CYS A 343 7.71 -34.64 7.72
CA CYS A 343 7.73 -35.42 6.50
C CYS A 343 7.20 -36.82 6.76
N THR A 344 6.45 -37.41 5.79
CA THR A 344 5.96 -38.79 5.88
C THR A 344 6.92 -39.81 5.23
N ASN A 345 7.98 -39.35 4.57
CA ASN A 345 8.99 -40.22 4.00
C ASN A 345 10.01 -40.63 5.08
N ASP A 346 9.99 -41.88 5.49
CA ASP A 346 10.87 -42.44 6.51
C ASP A 346 12.37 -42.39 6.13
N GLU A 347 12.69 -42.27 4.84
CA GLU A 347 14.06 -42.15 4.33
C GLU A 347 14.54 -40.68 4.30
N CYS A 348 13.64 -39.72 4.53
CA CYS A 348 13.98 -38.30 4.56
C CYS A 348 14.51 -37.92 5.94
N TRP A 349 15.58 -37.14 5.96
CA TRP A 349 16.14 -36.65 7.23
C TRP A 349 15.27 -35.62 7.94
N VAL A 350 14.25 -35.05 7.27
CA VAL A 350 13.30 -34.09 7.85
C VAL A 350 12.24 -34.84 8.64
N SER A 351 12.54 -35.17 9.89
CA SER A 351 11.56 -35.76 10.80
C SER A 351 10.66 -34.71 11.48
N GLU A 352 11.23 -33.55 11.79
CA GLU A 352 10.54 -32.41 12.40
C GLU A 352 11.21 -31.12 11.90
N TYR A 353 10.41 -30.16 11.41
CA TYR A 353 10.91 -28.91 10.87
C TYR A 353 9.94 -27.74 11.18
N GLN A 354 10.42 -26.51 11.14
CA GLN A 354 9.56 -25.35 11.28
C GLN A 354 8.72 -25.15 10.00
N ALA A 355 7.39 -25.14 10.15
CA ALA A 355 6.46 -25.22 9.04
C ALA A 355 6.53 -24.04 8.06
N ASP A 356 6.69 -22.80 8.60
CA ASP A 356 6.72 -21.59 7.78
C ASP A 356 8.07 -21.47 7.04
N VAL A 357 9.17 -22.00 7.63
CA VAL A 357 10.48 -22.12 6.95
C VAL A 357 10.44 -23.16 5.83
N ASN A 358 9.78 -24.30 6.07
CA ASN A 358 9.55 -25.29 5.01
C ASN A 358 8.78 -24.70 3.83
N ALA A 359 7.74 -23.89 4.11
CA ALA A 359 6.95 -23.20 3.08
C ALA A 359 7.80 -22.18 2.31
N ALA A 360 8.57 -21.35 3.00
CA ALA A 360 9.45 -20.37 2.35
C ALA A 360 10.48 -21.03 1.44
N LEU A 361 11.09 -22.15 1.85
CA LEU A 361 12.01 -22.90 0.99
C LEU A 361 11.32 -23.49 -0.24
N ASN A 362 10.12 -24.06 -0.09
CA ASN A 362 9.34 -24.57 -1.21
C ASN A 362 8.96 -23.49 -2.21
N ILE A 363 8.65 -22.28 -1.73
CA ILE A 363 8.37 -21.11 -2.57
C ILE A 363 9.61 -20.75 -3.41
N ALA A 364 10.80 -20.68 -2.79
CA ALA A 364 12.05 -20.40 -3.48
C ALA A 364 12.40 -21.50 -4.51
N ASP A 365 12.28 -22.77 -4.11
CA ASP A 365 12.63 -23.93 -4.95
C ASP A 365 11.72 -24.04 -6.18
N ARG A 366 10.44 -23.67 -6.09
CA ARG A 366 9.51 -23.62 -7.23
C ARG A 366 9.91 -22.62 -8.29
N TYR A 367 10.39 -21.46 -7.88
CA TYR A 367 10.92 -20.52 -8.84
C TYR A 367 12.11 -21.09 -9.59
N SER A 368 13.05 -21.73 -8.88
CA SER A 368 14.24 -22.36 -9.45
C SER A 368 13.91 -23.52 -10.40
N SER A 369 12.81 -24.24 -10.18
CA SER A 369 12.36 -25.35 -11.04
C SER A 369 11.62 -24.90 -12.31
N GLY A 370 11.38 -23.59 -12.47
CA GLY A 370 10.67 -23.03 -13.63
C GLY A 370 9.15 -23.15 -13.53
N GLU A 371 8.59 -23.51 -12.38
CA GLU A 371 7.16 -23.51 -12.10
C GLU A 371 6.60 -22.09 -11.78
N SER A 372 7.41 -21.04 -11.99
CA SER A 372 6.90 -19.68 -11.98
C SER A 372 5.91 -19.53 -13.13
N ARG A 373 4.81 -18.79 -12.93
CA ARG A 373 3.93 -18.41 -14.05
C ARG A 373 4.76 -17.64 -15.05
N SER A 374 5.13 -18.35 -16.14
CA SER A 374 5.67 -17.71 -17.33
C SER A 374 4.72 -16.57 -17.68
N ARG A 375 5.24 -15.38 -17.90
CA ARG A 375 4.54 -14.36 -18.66
C ARG A 375 4.06 -15.06 -19.92
N GLU A 376 2.75 -15.29 -20.07
CA GLU A 376 2.19 -15.67 -21.36
C GLU A 376 2.50 -14.53 -22.31
N HIS A 377 3.58 -14.70 -23.05
CA HIS A 377 3.85 -13.97 -24.25
C HIS A 377 2.84 -14.50 -25.28
N THR A 378 1.65 -13.93 -25.27
CA THR A 378 0.74 -14.04 -26.40
C THR A 378 1.35 -13.21 -27.52
N ASP A 379 2.16 -13.87 -28.36
CA ASP A 379 2.42 -13.41 -29.71
C ASP A 379 1.09 -13.44 -30.46
N GLY A 380 0.60 -12.28 -30.84
CA GLY A 380 -0.44 -12.12 -31.86
C GLY A 380 -1.67 -11.36 -31.44
N ASP A 381 -1.70 -10.09 -31.48
CA ASP A 381 -2.45 -9.25 -32.42
C ASP A 381 -2.35 -7.77 -32.02
N ASP A 382 -2.06 -6.93 -33.01
CA ASP A 382 -1.98 -5.48 -32.90
C ASP A 382 -3.33 -4.89 -32.47
N SER A 383 -3.46 -4.45 -31.21
CA SER A 383 -4.34 -3.36 -30.82
C SER A 383 -3.88 -2.75 -29.49
N ALA A 384 -3.64 -1.46 -29.50
CA ALA A 384 -3.21 -0.63 -28.41
C ALA A 384 -3.92 -0.97 -27.09
N GLY A 385 -3.15 -1.43 -26.09
CA GLY A 385 -3.62 -1.73 -24.75
C GLY A 385 -2.63 -1.25 -23.71
N ASP A 386 -3.07 -0.26 -22.98
CA ASP A 386 -2.61 0.31 -21.73
C ASP A 386 -1.60 -0.53 -20.95
N GLY A 387 -0.39 0.04 -20.78
CA GLY A 387 0.59 -0.46 -19.84
C GLY A 387 0.00 -0.53 -18.42
N ALA A 388 0.05 -1.70 -17.81
CA ALA A 388 -0.37 -1.90 -16.44
C ALA A 388 0.46 -0.99 -15.50
N ARG A 389 -0.06 0.21 -15.22
CA ARG A 389 0.40 1.07 -14.14
C ARG A 389 0.16 0.34 -12.82
N LEU A 390 1.22 -0.13 -12.20
CA LEU A 390 1.20 -0.47 -10.77
C LEU A 390 1.05 0.85 -9.99
N THR A 391 -0.18 1.36 -9.92
CA THR A 391 -0.50 2.44 -8.99
C THR A 391 -0.54 1.83 -7.59
N ALA A 392 0.19 2.43 -6.65
CA ALA A 392 0.03 2.14 -5.24
C ALA A 392 -1.47 2.18 -4.90
N PRO A 393 -1.98 1.22 -4.09
CA PRO A 393 -3.36 1.26 -3.69
C PRO A 393 -3.64 2.61 -3.03
N GLN A 394 -4.60 3.33 -3.57
CA GLN A 394 -5.13 4.53 -2.91
C GLN A 394 -5.59 4.10 -1.52
N ASP A 395 -5.20 4.85 -0.50
CA ASP A 395 -5.72 4.67 0.84
C ASP A 395 -7.25 4.73 0.74
N SER A 396 -7.87 3.55 0.72
CA SER A 396 -9.31 3.41 0.71
C SER A 396 -9.83 3.64 2.11
N GLN A 397 -10.05 4.88 2.49
CA GLN A 397 -10.93 5.23 3.59
C GLN A 397 -12.38 4.76 3.32
N ALA A 398 -12.71 4.39 2.08
CA ALA A 398 -14.04 3.98 1.66
C ALA A 398 -14.52 2.62 2.21
N ASP A 399 -13.67 1.78 2.78
CA ASP A 399 -14.06 0.45 3.24
C ASP A 399 -14.64 0.40 4.67
N ALA A 400 -14.73 1.51 5.39
CA ALA A 400 -15.31 1.53 6.73
C ALA A 400 -16.86 1.54 6.71
N ASP A 401 -17.48 2.14 5.71
CA ASP A 401 -18.93 2.38 5.70
C ASP A 401 -19.78 1.25 5.12
N THR A 402 -19.23 0.39 4.27
CA THR A 402 -19.98 -0.78 3.72
C THR A 402 -20.31 -1.86 4.77
N GLN A 403 -19.97 -1.63 6.04
CA GLN A 403 -20.23 -2.58 7.14
C GLN A 403 -21.56 -2.36 7.86
N GLN A 404 -22.31 -1.31 7.57
CA GLN A 404 -23.54 -1.00 8.31
C GLN A 404 -24.79 -1.76 7.87
N GLU A 405 -24.89 -2.19 6.63
CA GLU A 405 -26.17 -2.73 6.12
C GLU A 405 -26.45 -4.22 6.42
N THR A 406 -25.51 -5.01 6.94
CA THR A 406 -25.71 -6.46 7.13
C THR A 406 -25.91 -6.91 8.59
N LEU A 407 -26.00 -5.99 9.55
CA LEU A 407 -26.20 -6.34 10.97
C LEU A 407 -27.67 -6.29 11.45
N GLY A 408 -28.61 -5.99 10.57
CA GLY A 408 -30.04 -5.78 10.90
C GLY A 408 -30.92 -7.03 10.92
N THR A 409 -30.46 -8.21 10.54
CA THR A 409 -31.38 -9.34 10.26
C THR A 409 -31.05 -10.65 10.97
N TYR A 410 -30.52 -10.65 12.19
CA TYR A 410 -30.54 -11.85 13.04
C TYR A 410 -30.66 -11.47 14.52
N ALA A 411 -31.90 -11.12 14.92
CA ALA A 411 -32.37 -11.17 16.29
C ALA A 411 -33.82 -11.68 16.26
N SER A 412 -34.00 -12.97 16.33
CA SER A 412 -35.18 -13.67 16.89
C SER A 412 -34.80 -15.13 17.21
#